data_76d00c05cf34083c31f27502b15c6257
#
_entry.id   76d00c05cf34083c31f27502b15c6257
#
_cell.length_a   1.000
_cell.length_b   1.000
_cell.length_c   1.000
_cell.angle_alpha   90.00
_cell.angle_beta   90.00
_cell.angle_gamma   90.00
#
_symmetry.space_group_name_H-M   'P 1'
#
loop_
_entity.id
_entity.type
_entity.pdbx_description
1 polymer ?
#
loop_
_entity_poly.entity_id
_entity_poly.type
_entity_poly.pdbx_seq_one_letter_code
_entity_poly.pdbx_strand_id
1 'polypeptide(L)' 'LLPSSISLAGTDGKERIRLQVTGDNKASIVFLDAKGSVVQEFAPAK' A
#
# COMPACT_ATOMS: atom_id res chain seq x y z
N LEU A 1 16.70 -9.56 0.34
CA LEU A 1 15.31 -9.88 0.07
C LEU A 1 14.64 -8.77 -0.72
N LEU A 2 13.77 -9.17 -1.60
CA LEU A 2 13.03 -8.21 -2.41
C LEU A 2 11.81 -7.71 -1.65
N PRO A 3 11.43 -6.45 -1.85
CA PRO A 3 10.19 -5.94 -1.29
C PRO A 3 9.00 -6.75 -1.78
N SER A 4 8.01 -6.90 -0.93
CA SER A 4 6.81 -7.64 -1.26
C SER A 4 5.59 -6.74 -1.10
N SER A 5 4.61 -6.90 -1.97
CA SER A 5 3.39 -6.13 -1.85
C SER A 5 2.21 -6.92 -2.40
N ILE A 6 1.04 -6.59 -1.85
CA ILE A 6 -0.24 -7.08 -2.33
C ILE A 6 -1.11 -5.85 -2.52
N SER A 7 -1.71 -5.72 -3.69
CA SER A 7 -2.59 -4.60 -3.93
C SER A 7 -3.97 -5.08 -4.34
N LEU A 8 -4.98 -4.30 -3.97
CA LEU A 8 -6.36 -4.56 -4.31
C LEU A 8 -6.87 -3.36 -5.12
N ALA A 9 -7.49 -3.66 -6.24
CA ALA A 9 -7.95 -2.63 -7.14
C ALA A 9 -9.47 -2.50 -7.09
N GLY A 10 -9.96 -1.30 -7.39
CA GLY A 10 -11.38 -1.07 -7.55
C GLY A 10 -11.86 -1.55 -8.91
N THR A 11 -13.15 -1.33 -9.17
CA THR A 11 -13.76 -1.78 -10.42
C THR A 11 -13.19 -1.07 -11.63
N ASP A 12 -12.57 0.09 -11.44
CA ASP A 12 -11.92 0.84 -12.51
C ASP A 12 -10.49 0.36 -12.78
N GLY A 13 -10.05 -0.68 -12.09
CA GLY A 13 -8.70 -1.20 -12.25
C GLY A 13 -7.63 -0.42 -11.54
N LYS A 14 -7.98 0.61 -10.80
CA LYS A 14 -7.00 1.41 -10.09
C LYS A 14 -6.78 0.88 -8.68
N GLU A 15 -5.52 0.90 -8.26
CA GLU A 15 -5.14 0.42 -6.94
C GLU A 15 -5.79 1.27 -5.86
N ARG A 16 -6.36 0.59 -4.87
CA ARG A 16 -7.03 1.28 -3.76
C ARG A 16 -6.41 0.96 -2.42
N ILE A 17 -5.88 -0.24 -2.28
CA ILE A 17 -5.26 -0.68 -1.02
C ILE A 17 -3.98 -1.38 -1.39
N ARG A 18 -2.91 -1.07 -0.68
CA ARG A 18 -1.64 -1.74 -0.86
C ARG A 18 -1.08 -2.15 0.49
N LEU A 19 -0.79 -3.43 0.65
CA LEU A 19 -0.03 -3.93 1.78
C LEU A 19 1.38 -4.17 1.30
N GLN A 20 2.37 -3.60 1.98
CA GLN A 20 3.73 -3.68 1.47
C GLN A 20 4.76 -3.84 2.58
N VAL A 21 5.84 -4.49 2.22
CA VAL A 21 7.05 -4.54 3.04
C VAL A 21 8.17 -4.01 2.16
N THR A 22 8.81 -2.92 2.60
CA THR A 22 9.86 -2.29 1.82
C THR A 22 11.19 -3.01 2.00
N GLY A 23 12.20 -2.64 1.19
CA GLY A 23 13.49 -3.28 1.23
C GLY A 23 14.22 -3.12 2.55
N ASP A 24 13.86 -2.11 3.35
CA ASP A 24 14.41 -1.91 4.69
C ASP A 24 13.56 -2.58 5.78
N ASN A 25 12.69 -3.50 5.36
CA ASN A 25 11.90 -4.34 6.26
C ASN A 25 10.84 -3.57 7.03
N LYS A 26 10.31 -2.51 6.43
CA LYS A 26 9.22 -1.73 7.02
C LYS A 26 7.91 -2.12 6.36
N ALA A 27 6.92 -2.40 7.19
CA ALA A 27 5.61 -2.84 6.72
C ALA A 27 4.59 -1.70 6.84
N SER A 28 3.67 -1.63 5.89
CA SER A 28 2.62 -0.64 5.95
C SER A 28 1.42 -1.07 5.14
N ILE A 29 0.27 -0.46 5.45
CA ILE A 29 -0.96 -0.61 4.67
C ILE A 29 -1.35 0.80 4.24
N VAL A 30 -1.49 1.01 2.93
CA VAL A 30 -1.86 2.32 2.42
C VAL A 30 -3.20 2.24 1.70
N PHE A 31 -3.96 3.32 1.84
CA PHE A 31 -5.24 3.50 1.16
C PHE A 31 -5.08 4.62 0.15
N LEU A 32 -5.58 4.40 -1.06
CA LEU A 32 -5.39 5.33 -2.15
C LEU A 32 -6.74 5.82 -2.68
N ASP A 33 -6.77 7.06 -3.16
CA ASP A 33 -7.96 7.60 -3.77
C ASP A 33 -7.99 7.30 -5.26
N ALA A 34 -9.00 7.81 -5.96
CA ALA A 34 -9.16 7.55 -7.38
C ALA A 34 -8.03 8.12 -8.23
N LYS A 35 -7.28 9.06 -7.68
CA LYS A 35 -6.16 9.69 -8.39
C LYS A 35 -4.83 9.01 -8.11
N GLY A 36 -4.83 7.99 -7.26
CA GLY A 36 -3.60 7.30 -6.90
C GLY A 36 -2.83 7.95 -5.78
N SER A 37 -3.43 8.91 -5.09
CA SER A 37 -2.77 9.57 -3.96
C SER A 37 -3.06 8.83 -2.67
N VAL A 38 -2.07 8.77 -1.79
CA VAL A 38 -2.25 8.13 -0.49
C VAL A 38 -3.10 9.03 0.39
N VAL A 39 -4.26 8.53 0.83
CA VAL A 39 -5.15 9.29 1.69
C VAL A 39 -5.09 8.81 3.13
N GLN A 40 -4.58 7.62 3.36
CA GLN A 40 -4.39 7.10 4.71
C GLN A 40 -3.33 6.02 4.69
N GLU A 41 -2.57 5.94 5.76
CA GLU A 41 -1.52 4.93 5.88
C GLU A 41 -1.46 4.44 7.31
N PHE A 42 -1.39 3.10 7.46
CA PHE A 42 -1.12 2.48 8.74
C PHE A 42 0.25 1.84 8.69
N ALA A 43 1.06 2.17 9.68
CA ALA A 43 2.39 1.59 9.82
C ALA A 43 2.64 1.31 11.30
N PRO A 44 3.39 0.26 11.61
CA PRO A 44 3.71 -0.01 13.02
C PRO A 44 4.59 1.10 13.57
N ALA A 45 4.51 1.31 14.89
CA ALA A 45 5.31 2.33 15.54
C ALA A 45 6.79 1.99 15.52
N LYS A 46 7.10 0.70 15.32
CA LYS A 46 8.49 0.25 15.27
C LYS A 46 8.67 -0.80 14.19
#